data_6836e8f38eb4f8db83f68522e87c4dbc
#
_entry.id   6836e8f38eb4f8db83f68522e87c4dbc
#
_cell.length_a   1.000
_cell.length_b   1.000
_cell.length_c   1.000
_cell.angle_alpha   90.00
_cell.angle_beta   90.00
_cell.angle_gamma   90.00
#
_symmetry.space_group_name_H-M   'P 1'
#
loop_
_entity.id
_entity.type
_entity.pdbx_description
1 polymer ?
#
loop_
_entity_poly.entity_id
_entity_poly.type
_entity_poly.pdbx_seq_one_letter_code
_entity_poly.pdbx_strand_id
1 'polypeptide(L)'
;MMKQNQKLLLLCGDSYQDISLLAAVNEAQKLNAKDGNALVLYLGEENAITQEATDIVVVSKLKLDALRTTLLSYKESRLLLAFADKQILNLLFRLEETGFFKEASILIVGPSLQRYRTFYQQADQRRLFQELGYQVPASALVGSVREAIEFSEGIQFPIMIWPVASKQGQGRKIAHNLDDLCEAVEMGLSVSPSQQCLLEFSTYGFKELDFVVMRDREDNHYLAASIESIDPVGIHSSDSYQFMPAITLTDREFQNLREAAIHISRY
;
A
#
# COMPACT_ATOMS: atom_id res chain seq x y z
N MET A 1 8.04 13.07 -27.04
CA MET A 1 9.42 12.58 -27.14
C MET A 1 10.08 12.79 -25.78
N MET A 2 10.43 11.71 -25.05
CA MET A 2 11.17 11.84 -23.80
C MET A 2 12.61 12.23 -24.10
N LYS A 3 13.12 13.29 -23.46
CA LYS A 3 14.54 13.66 -23.54
C LYS A 3 15.36 12.52 -22.91
N GLN A 4 16.29 11.96 -23.65
CA GLN A 4 17.08 10.76 -23.28
C GLN A 4 17.99 10.93 -22.03
N ASN A 5 18.16 12.14 -21.49
CA ASN A 5 19.11 12.48 -20.42
C ASN A 5 18.45 13.02 -19.13
N GLN A 6 17.23 12.62 -18.82
CA GLN A 6 16.61 13.06 -17.56
C GLN A 6 17.14 12.22 -16.39
N LYS A 7 17.63 12.88 -15.32
CA LYS A 7 18.10 12.22 -14.10
C LYS A 7 16.94 11.43 -13.46
N LEU A 8 17.21 10.20 -13.02
CA LEU A 8 16.27 9.41 -12.25
C LEU A 8 16.51 9.66 -10.77
N LEU A 9 15.49 10.11 -10.08
CA LEU A 9 15.45 10.26 -8.64
C LEU A 9 14.71 9.08 -8.05
N LEU A 10 15.28 8.41 -7.07
CA LEU A 10 14.64 7.36 -6.29
C LEU A 10 14.30 7.92 -4.90
N LEU A 11 13.01 8.09 -4.62
CA LEU A 11 12.55 8.58 -3.32
C LEU A 11 12.36 7.42 -2.36
N CYS A 12 13.20 7.36 -1.35
CA CYS A 12 13.25 6.30 -0.34
C CYS A 12 12.83 6.80 1.04
N GLY A 13 12.29 5.89 1.83
CA GLY A 13 12.06 6.03 3.26
C GLY A 13 12.87 5.01 4.06
N ASP A 14 12.40 4.63 5.24
CA ASP A 14 13.09 3.72 6.18
C ASP A 14 12.72 2.23 5.93
N SER A 15 12.75 1.76 4.68
CA SER A 15 12.44 0.37 4.36
C SER A 15 13.67 -0.39 3.86
N TYR A 16 13.92 -1.60 4.41
CA TYR A 16 14.92 -2.52 3.86
C TYR A 16 14.66 -2.90 2.40
N GLN A 17 13.42 -2.86 1.96
CA GLN A 17 13.03 -3.13 0.58
C GLN A 17 13.57 -2.08 -0.38
N ASP A 18 13.81 -0.87 0.09
CA ASP A 18 14.36 0.22 -0.70
C ASP A 18 15.78 -0.07 -1.18
N ILE A 19 16.58 -0.81 -0.40
CA ILE A 19 17.95 -1.23 -0.79
C ILE A 19 17.89 -2.16 -2.00
N SER A 20 17.02 -3.16 -1.96
CA SER A 20 16.84 -4.10 -3.07
C SER A 20 16.33 -3.40 -4.33
N LEU A 21 15.41 -2.45 -4.18
CA LEU A 21 14.93 -1.65 -5.29
C LEU A 21 16.04 -0.76 -5.87
N LEU A 22 16.86 -0.13 -5.04
CA LEU A 22 18.00 0.67 -5.49
C LEU A 22 18.96 -0.17 -6.33
N ALA A 23 19.31 -1.38 -5.86
CA ALA A 23 20.17 -2.30 -6.60
C ALA A 23 19.57 -2.67 -7.96
N ALA A 24 18.28 -3.04 -8.00
CA ALA A 24 17.58 -3.38 -9.24
C ALA A 24 17.50 -2.21 -10.22
N VAL A 25 17.22 -0.99 -9.73
CA VAL A 25 17.16 0.23 -10.56
C VAL A 25 18.54 0.55 -11.15
N ASN A 26 19.61 0.47 -10.37
CA ASN A 26 20.97 0.72 -10.83
C ASN A 26 21.39 -0.32 -11.88
N GLU A 27 21.06 -1.58 -11.69
CA GLU A 27 21.33 -2.64 -12.68
C GLU A 27 20.52 -2.41 -13.98
N ALA A 28 19.26 -2.07 -13.88
CA ALA A 28 18.43 -1.74 -15.04
C ALA A 28 18.96 -0.53 -15.82
N GLN A 29 19.52 0.47 -15.14
CA GLN A 29 20.17 1.61 -15.81
C GLN A 29 21.43 1.20 -16.58
N LYS A 30 22.28 0.33 -15.99
CA LYS A 30 23.46 -0.21 -16.66
C LYS A 30 23.09 -1.01 -17.91
N LEU A 31 22.09 -1.91 -17.80
CA LEU A 31 21.62 -2.73 -18.92
C LEU A 31 21.06 -1.89 -20.09
N ASN A 32 20.49 -0.73 -19.79
CA ASN A 32 19.94 0.18 -20.81
C ASN A 32 20.96 1.20 -21.34
N ALA A 33 22.27 1.00 -21.07
CA ALA A 33 23.35 1.88 -21.49
C ALA A 33 23.10 3.37 -21.12
N LYS A 34 22.48 3.61 -19.96
CA LYS A 34 22.29 4.96 -19.41
C LYS A 34 23.42 5.27 -18.44
N ASP A 35 24.04 6.42 -18.64
CA ASP A 35 25.11 6.88 -17.76
C ASP A 35 24.57 7.23 -16.36
N GLY A 36 25.28 6.77 -15.35
CA GLY A 36 25.06 7.12 -13.95
C GLY A 36 24.07 6.24 -13.18
N ASN A 37 24.21 6.27 -11.88
CA ASN A 37 23.28 5.62 -10.95
C ASN A 37 22.06 6.52 -10.68
N ALA A 38 20.99 5.94 -10.14
CA ALA A 38 19.89 6.74 -9.62
C ALA A 38 20.37 7.62 -8.46
N LEU A 39 19.94 8.89 -8.44
CA LEU A 39 20.12 9.71 -7.27
C LEU A 39 19.08 9.33 -6.23
N VAL A 40 19.53 8.94 -5.05
CA VAL A 40 18.65 8.63 -3.94
C VAL A 40 18.26 9.93 -3.22
N LEU A 41 16.96 10.21 -3.12
CA LEU A 41 16.41 11.20 -2.21
C LEU A 41 15.89 10.45 -0.98
N TYR A 42 16.65 10.53 0.10
CA TYR A 42 16.32 9.84 1.34
C TYR A 42 15.66 10.79 2.32
N LEU A 43 14.48 10.41 2.83
CA LEU A 43 13.73 11.16 3.83
C LEU A 43 13.82 10.47 5.19
N GLY A 44 14.76 10.90 6.01
CA GLY A 44 14.97 10.33 7.34
C GLY A 44 16.35 10.63 7.89
N GLU A 45 16.74 9.89 8.91
CA GLU A 45 18.10 9.89 9.48
C GLU A 45 18.96 8.86 8.74
N GLU A 46 20.28 8.97 8.83
CA GLU A 46 21.20 8.04 8.18
C GLU A 46 20.94 6.58 8.59
N ASN A 47 20.85 5.70 7.59
CA ASN A 47 20.60 4.27 7.78
C ASN A 47 21.37 3.43 6.72
N ALA A 48 21.02 2.15 6.59
CA ALA A 48 21.67 1.25 5.63
C ALA A 48 21.58 1.73 4.16
N ILE A 49 20.50 2.40 3.75
CA ILE A 49 20.34 2.94 2.38
C ILE A 49 21.38 4.04 2.12
N THR A 50 21.64 4.88 3.12
CA THR A 50 22.62 5.97 2.99
C THR A 50 24.03 5.45 2.83
N GLN A 51 24.33 4.23 3.28
CA GLN A 51 25.64 3.58 3.13
C GLN A 51 25.80 2.88 1.79
N GLU A 52 24.74 2.34 1.20
CA GLU A 52 24.76 1.61 -0.07
C GLU A 52 24.61 2.52 -1.30
N ALA A 53 24.04 3.71 -1.15
CA ALA A 53 23.84 4.62 -2.26
C ALA A 53 25.13 5.38 -2.62
N THR A 54 25.50 5.36 -3.91
CA THR A 54 26.64 6.10 -4.44
C THR A 54 26.35 7.60 -4.57
N ASP A 55 25.11 7.95 -4.94
CA ASP A 55 24.63 9.32 -5.08
C ASP A 55 23.42 9.50 -4.18
N ILE A 56 23.56 10.23 -3.09
CA ILE A 56 22.47 10.44 -2.12
C ILE A 56 22.32 11.90 -1.72
N VAL A 57 21.08 12.31 -1.55
CA VAL A 57 20.70 13.57 -0.88
C VAL A 57 19.77 13.24 0.29
N VAL A 58 20.23 13.52 1.48
CA VAL A 58 19.48 13.31 2.71
C VAL A 58 18.60 14.55 2.99
N VAL A 59 17.30 14.35 3.06
CA VAL A 59 16.34 15.35 3.48
C VAL A 59 16.01 15.10 4.96
N SER A 60 16.79 15.68 5.84
CA SER A 60 16.82 15.41 7.28
C SER A 60 15.52 15.74 8.05
N LYS A 61 14.54 16.35 7.41
CA LYS A 61 13.24 16.66 8.01
C LYS A 61 12.11 16.33 7.05
N LEU A 62 11.21 15.47 7.46
CA LEU A 62 9.94 15.16 6.80
C LEU A 62 9.00 16.38 6.79
N LYS A 63 9.46 17.47 6.13
CA LYS A 63 8.73 18.72 5.97
C LYS A 63 8.52 19.03 4.49
N LEU A 64 7.32 19.54 4.19
CA LEU A 64 6.92 19.88 2.82
C LEU A 64 7.92 20.83 2.14
N ASP A 65 8.35 21.88 2.84
CA ASP A 65 9.25 22.89 2.28
C ASP A 65 10.65 22.34 2.00
N ALA A 66 11.15 21.44 2.86
CA ALA A 66 12.44 20.79 2.65
C ALA A 66 12.41 19.89 1.41
N LEU A 67 11.38 19.03 1.28
CA LEU A 67 11.19 18.19 0.12
C LEU A 67 11.00 19.03 -1.16
N ARG A 68 10.17 20.07 -1.11
CA ARG A 68 9.94 20.97 -2.24
C ARG A 68 11.25 21.64 -2.69
N THR A 69 12.01 22.20 -1.76
CA THR A 69 13.28 22.88 -2.07
C THR A 69 14.29 21.90 -2.71
N THR A 70 14.39 20.70 -2.17
CA THR A 70 15.26 19.67 -2.72
C THR A 70 14.84 19.28 -4.14
N LEU A 71 13.56 19.02 -4.37
CA LEU A 71 13.05 18.66 -5.70
C LEU A 71 13.23 19.80 -6.73
N LEU A 72 13.17 21.06 -6.31
CA LEU A 72 13.43 22.21 -7.19
C LEU A 72 14.87 22.25 -7.71
N SER A 73 15.82 21.67 -7.00
CA SER A 73 17.21 21.53 -7.48
C SER A 73 17.35 20.48 -8.59
N TYR A 74 16.30 19.66 -8.79
CA TYR A 74 16.30 18.57 -9.77
C TYR A 74 15.12 18.69 -10.76
N LYS A 75 14.89 19.88 -11.29
CA LYS A 75 13.87 20.11 -12.33
C LYS A 75 14.11 19.23 -13.56
N GLU A 76 13.04 18.99 -14.32
CA GLU A 76 13.07 18.17 -15.55
C GLU A 76 13.58 16.73 -15.29
N SER A 77 13.40 16.20 -14.10
CA SER A 77 13.80 14.84 -13.71
C SER A 77 12.62 13.85 -13.73
N ARG A 78 12.95 12.59 -13.48
CA ARG A 78 11.97 11.52 -13.25
C ARG A 78 12.05 11.10 -11.80
N LEU A 79 10.91 10.98 -11.13
CA LEU A 79 10.81 10.58 -9.74
C LEU A 79 10.15 9.20 -9.65
N LEU A 80 10.91 8.20 -9.21
CA LEU A 80 10.41 6.88 -8.86
C LEU A 80 10.20 6.83 -7.34
N LEU A 81 9.00 6.46 -6.93
CA LEU A 81 8.69 6.22 -5.53
C LEU A 81 9.08 4.80 -5.19
N ALA A 82 9.94 4.65 -4.18
CA ALA A 82 10.22 3.37 -3.57
C ALA A 82 9.05 2.97 -2.64
N PHE A 83 9.27 2.21 -1.60
CA PHE A 83 8.23 1.82 -0.65
C PHE A 83 7.87 3.00 0.28
N ALA A 84 7.29 4.05 -0.31
CA ALA A 84 6.95 5.27 0.39
C ALA A 84 5.89 5.02 1.48
N ASP A 85 6.21 5.40 2.70
CA ASP A 85 5.28 5.34 3.82
C ASP A 85 4.19 6.42 3.73
N LYS A 86 3.26 6.37 4.69
CA LYS A 86 2.14 7.33 4.79
C LYS A 86 2.57 8.78 4.84
N GLN A 87 3.65 9.07 5.55
CA GLN A 87 4.10 10.44 5.75
C GLN A 87 4.66 11.01 4.45
N ILE A 88 5.46 10.20 3.74
CA ILE A 88 6.02 10.57 2.43
C ILE A 88 4.91 10.78 1.41
N LEU A 89 3.96 9.84 1.31
CA LEU A 89 2.83 9.96 0.38
C LEU A 89 1.99 11.22 0.66
N ASN A 90 1.73 11.54 1.91
CA ASN A 90 1.00 12.77 2.27
C ASN A 90 1.73 14.05 1.83
N LEU A 91 3.07 14.09 1.92
CA LEU A 91 3.85 15.22 1.43
C LEU A 91 3.75 15.34 -0.11
N LEU A 92 3.82 14.21 -0.82
CA LEU A 92 3.69 14.18 -2.28
C LEU A 92 2.29 14.58 -2.74
N PHE A 93 1.24 14.14 -2.06
CA PHE A 93 -0.14 14.55 -2.36
C PHE A 93 -0.33 16.07 -2.22
N ARG A 94 0.25 16.66 -1.16
CA ARG A 94 0.21 18.10 -0.97
C ARG A 94 0.99 18.87 -2.06
N LEU A 95 2.12 18.34 -2.51
CA LEU A 95 2.86 18.94 -3.64
C LEU A 95 2.06 18.82 -4.94
N GLU A 96 1.40 17.69 -5.19
CA GLU A 96 0.55 17.50 -6.38
C GLU A 96 -0.61 18.49 -6.39
N GLU A 97 -1.29 18.71 -5.28
CA GLU A 97 -2.41 19.66 -5.13
C GLU A 97 -2.02 21.11 -5.48
N THR A 98 -0.76 21.47 -5.26
CA THR A 98 -0.24 22.80 -5.67
C THR A 98 0.19 22.87 -7.13
N GLY A 99 0.11 21.79 -7.90
CA GLY A 99 0.60 21.73 -9.29
C GLY A 99 2.13 21.68 -9.41
N PHE A 100 2.84 21.48 -8.30
CA PHE A 100 4.30 21.53 -8.22
C PHE A 100 5.03 20.64 -9.24
N PHE A 101 4.61 19.39 -9.41
CA PHE A 101 5.29 18.45 -10.32
C PHE A 101 5.21 18.89 -11.77
N LYS A 102 4.10 19.52 -12.17
CA LYS A 102 3.93 20.09 -13.50
C LYS A 102 4.81 21.33 -13.68
N GLU A 103 4.83 22.22 -12.70
CA GLU A 103 5.65 23.44 -12.70
C GLU A 103 7.15 23.12 -12.75
N ALA A 104 7.61 22.16 -11.95
CA ALA A 104 8.99 21.71 -11.91
C ALA A 104 9.36 20.77 -13.08
N SER A 105 8.40 20.38 -13.91
CA SER A 105 8.57 19.38 -14.98
C SER A 105 9.13 18.04 -14.48
N ILE A 106 8.73 17.63 -13.29
CA ILE A 106 9.11 16.35 -12.70
C ILE A 106 8.07 15.31 -13.07
N LEU A 107 8.49 14.23 -13.72
CA LEU A 107 7.63 13.11 -14.11
C LEU A 107 7.66 12.02 -13.04
N ILE A 108 6.50 11.72 -12.43
CA ILE A 108 6.35 10.53 -11.58
C ILE A 108 6.42 9.27 -12.45
N VAL A 109 7.32 8.36 -12.11
CA VAL A 109 7.50 7.06 -12.79
C VAL A 109 6.79 5.98 -11.97
N GLY A 110 6.04 5.12 -12.66
CA GLY A 110 5.19 4.10 -12.02
C GLY A 110 3.73 4.56 -11.90
N PRO A 111 3.01 4.11 -10.88
CA PRO A 111 1.63 4.53 -10.64
C PRO A 111 1.51 6.04 -10.40
N SER A 112 0.43 6.67 -10.86
CA SER A 112 0.17 8.06 -10.55
C SER A 112 -0.10 8.26 -9.05
N LEU A 113 0.13 9.46 -8.52
CA LEU A 113 -0.20 9.78 -7.13
C LEU A 113 -1.69 9.59 -6.83
N GLN A 114 -2.57 9.82 -7.82
CA GLN A 114 -3.99 9.54 -7.66
C GLN A 114 -4.27 8.05 -7.43
N ARG A 115 -3.55 7.13 -8.12
CA ARG A 115 -3.66 5.69 -7.88
C ARG A 115 -3.15 5.32 -6.50
N TYR A 116 -2.00 5.86 -6.09
CA TYR A 116 -1.52 5.69 -4.72
C TYR A 116 -2.58 6.13 -3.70
N ARG A 117 -3.25 7.27 -3.91
CA ARG A 117 -4.32 7.76 -3.02
C ARG A 117 -5.48 6.78 -2.92
N THR A 118 -5.96 6.26 -4.07
CA THR A 118 -7.04 5.27 -4.11
C THR A 118 -6.68 3.99 -3.34
N PHE A 119 -5.50 3.42 -3.59
CA PHE A 119 -5.08 2.19 -2.92
C PHE A 119 -4.68 2.40 -1.46
N TYR A 120 -4.37 3.61 -1.08
CA TYR A 120 -3.99 3.95 0.27
C TYR A 120 -5.19 4.16 1.21
N GLN A 121 -6.32 4.59 0.69
CA GLN A 121 -7.55 4.77 1.47
C GLN A 121 -8.42 3.51 1.33
N GLN A 122 -8.61 2.77 2.44
CA GLN A 122 -9.36 1.51 2.43
C GLN A 122 -10.76 1.64 1.81
N ALA A 123 -11.47 2.74 2.06
CA ALA A 123 -12.81 2.96 1.50
C ALA A 123 -12.77 3.08 -0.02
N ASP A 124 -11.80 3.80 -0.58
CA ASP A 124 -11.64 3.97 -2.03
C ASP A 124 -11.17 2.68 -2.69
N GLN A 125 -10.25 1.95 -2.04
CA GLN A 125 -9.79 0.64 -2.49
C GLN A 125 -10.95 -0.37 -2.55
N ARG A 126 -11.78 -0.44 -1.50
CA ARG A 126 -12.96 -1.33 -1.46
C ARG A 126 -13.94 -1.00 -2.57
N ARG A 127 -14.27 0.30 -2.73
CA ARG A 127 -15.15 0.75 -3.80
C ARG A 127 -14.61 0.35 -5.17
N LEU A 128 -13.33 0.57 -5.44
CA LEU A 128 -12.69 0.16 -6.69
C LEU A 128 -12.85 -1.34 -6.93
N PHE A 129 -12.55 -2.19 -5.94
CA PHE A 129 -12.66 -3.64 -6.11
C PHE A 129 -14.12 -4.09 -6.36
N GLN A 130 -15.10 -3.45 -5.71
CA GLN A 130 -16.51 -3.71 -5.97
C GLN A 130 -16.93 -3.29 -7.39
N GLU A 131 -16.50 -2.11 -7.86
CA GLU A 131 -16.73 -1.63 -9.23
C GLU A 131 -16.09 -2.56 -10.27
N LEU A 132 -14.96 -3.19 -9.95
CA LEU A 132 -14.29 -4.20 -10.78
C LEU A 132 -14.96 -5.57 -10.72
N GLY A 133 -15.99 -5.76 -9.89
CA GLY A 133 -16.72 -7.01 -9.73
C GLY A 133 -16.08 -8.01 -8.77
N TYR A 134 -15.08 -7.60 -7.97
CA TYR A 134 -14.47 -8.45 -6.96
C TYR A 134 -15.23 -8.40 -5.64
N GLN A 135 -15.29 -9.55 -4.97
CA GLN A 135 -15.83 -9.64 -3.63
C GLN A 135 -14.86 -9.01 -2.63
N VAL A 136 -15.38 -8.15 -1.78
CA VAL A 136 -14.65 -7.59 -0.64
C VAL A 136 -15.44 -7.88 0.63
N PRO A 137 -14.79 -8.06 1.79
CA PRO A 137 -15.49 -8.26 3.03
C PRO A 137 -16.50 -7.14 3.29
N ALA A 138 -17.75 -7.49 3.59
CA ALA A 138 -18.76 -6.51 3.96
C ALA A 138 -18.28 -5.71 5.18
N SER A 139 -18.45 -4.40 5.15
CA SER A 139 -18.04 -3.52 6.25
C SER A 139 -18.94 -2.30 6.38
N ALA A 140 -19.08 -1.81 7.60
CA ALA A 140 -19.76 -0.57 7.92
C ALA A 140 -19.07 0.20 9.03
N LEU A 141 -19.11 1.54 8.95
CA LEU A 141 -18.72 2.42 10.04
C LEU A 141 -19.96 2.69 10.89
N VAL A 142 -19.88 2.40 12.18
CA VAL A 142 -21.01 2.52 13.13
C VAL A 142 -20.63 3.45 14.29
N GLY A 143 -21.58 4.24 14.75
CA GLY A 143 -21.49 5.11 15.93
C GLY A 143 -22.37 4.66 17.09
N SER A 144 -23.08 3.54 16.96
CA SER A 144 -23.96 3.02 17.99
C SER A 144 -24.09 1.49 17.90
N VAL A 145 -24.46 0.85 19.02
CA VAL A 145 -24.79 -0.59 19.05
C VAL A 145 -25.98 -0.91 18.14
N ARG A 146 -26.95 0.00 18.05
CA ARG A 146 -28.12 -0.17 17.16
C ARG A 146 -27.68 -0.31 15.70
N GLU A 147 -26.83 0.59 15.21
CA GLU A 147 -26.30 0.51 13.84
C GLU A 147 -25.50 -0.78 13.62
N ALA A 148 -24.78 -1.26 14.64
CA ALA A 148 -24.06 -2.52 14.58
C ALA A 148 -24.99 -3.73 14.45
N ILE A 149 -26.12 -3.74 15.16
CA ILE A 149 -27.16 -4.77 15.06
C ILE A 149 -27.76 -4.75 13.65
N GLU A 150 -28.18 -3.58 13.16
CA GLU A 150 -28.73 -3.41 11.81
C GLU A 150 -27.75 -3.92 10.74
N PHE A 151 -26.46 -3.64 10.88
CA PHE A 151 -25.43 -4.17 9.96
C PHE A 151 -25.31 -5.69 10.05
N SER A 152 -25.39 -6.27 11.24
CA SER A 152 -25.25 -7.72 11.44
C SER A 152 -26.38 -8.55 10.86
N GLU A 153 -27.56 -7.96 10.63
CA GLU A 153 -28.70 -8.65 9.99
C GLU A 153 -28.39 -9.04 8.53
N GLY A 154 -27.48 -8.32 7.87
CA GLY A 154 -27.10 -8.54 6.47
C GLY A 154 -25.87 -9.42 6.25
N ILE A 155 -25.18 -9.83 7.31
CA ILE A 155 -23.93 -10.60 7.21
C ILE A 155 -23.87 -11.74 8.22
N GLN A 156 -22.99 -12.73 7.94
CA GLN A 156 -22.76 -13.85 8.86
C GLN A 156 -21.68 -13.49 9.89
N PHE A 157 -21.78 -14.08 11.07
CA PHE A 157 -20.66 -14.09 12.02
C PHE A 157 -19.55 -15.07 11.57
N PRO A 158 -18.30 -14.82 11.98
CA PRO A 158 -17.85 -13.80 12.93
C PRO A 158 -17.67 -12.40 12.30
N ILE A 159 -17.80 -11.36 13.12
CA ILE A 159 -17.63 -9.95 12.75
C ILE A 159 -16.42 -9.40 13.49
N MET A 160 -15.51 -8.74 12.77
CA MET A 160 -14.39 -8.01 13.35
C MET A 160 -14.82 -6.60 13.71
N ILE A 161 -14.44 -6.15 14.89
CA ILE A 161 -14.70 -4.79 15.40
C ILE A 161 -13.39 -4.04 15.53
N TRP A 162 -13.29 -2.89 14.88
CA TRP A 162 -12.12 -2.02 14.86
C TRP A 162 -12.49 -0.63 15.37
N PRO A 163 -12.15 -0.24 16.61
CA PRO A 163 -12.35 1.13 17.07
C PRO A 163 -11.52 2.10 16.23
N VAL A 164 -12.15 3.12 15.67
CA VAL A 164 -11.49 4.09 14.78
C VAL A 164 -10.51 4.94 15.56
N ALA A 165 -9.30 5.12 15.01
CA ALA A 165 -8.22 5.91 15.60
C ALA A 165 -7.78 5.49 17.02
N SER A 166 -8.09 4.26 17.42
CA SER A 166 -7.59 3.71 18.69
C SER A 166 -6.06 3.53 18.65
N LYS A 167 -5.40 3.76 19.78
CA LYS A 167 -3.95 3.59 19.89
C LYS A 167 -3.58 2.11 19.77
N GLN A 168 -2.64 1.79 18.89
CA GLN A 168 -2.06 0.45 18.72
C GLN A 168 -3.10 -0.68 18.57
N GLY A 169 -4.30 -0.38 18.04
CA GLY A 169 -5.36 -1.36 17.88
C GLY A 169 -6.11 -1.74 19.15
N GLN A 170 -6.00 -0.95 20.20
CA GLN A 170 -6.73 -1.15 21.45
C GLN A 170 -8.22 -1.28 21.21
N GLY A 171 -8.87 -2.26 21.85
CA GLY A 171 -10.30 -2.50 21.73
C GLY A 171 -10.73 -3.29 20.49
N ARG A 172 -9.80 -3.80 19.67
CA ARG A 172 -10.15 -4.74 18.59
C ARG A 172 -10.70 -6.04 19.19
N LYS A 173 -11.82 -6.50 18.66
CA LYS A 173 -12.45 -7.78 19.05
C LYS A 173 -13.05 -8.48 17.83
N ILE A 174 -13.29 -9.78 17.98
CA ILE A 174 -14.07 -10.61 17.07
C ILE A 174 -15.33 -11.01 17.81
N ALA A 175 -16.50 -10.74 17.24
CA ALA A 175 -17.79 -11.18 17.75
C ALA A 175 -18.23 -12.45 17.01
N HIS A 176 -18.64 -13.47 17.73
CA HIS A 176 -19.13 -14.74 17.17
C HIS A 176 -20.65 -14.84 17.19
N ASN A 177 -21.31 -13.94 17.90
CA ASN A 177 -22.76 -13.84 18.04
C ASN A 177 -23.17 -12.40 18.34
N LEU A 178 -24.46 -12.16 18.48
CA LEU A 178 -25.02 -10.82 18.67
C LEU A 178 -24.64 -10.22 20.04
N ASP A 179 -24.61 -11.02 21.08
CA ASP A 179 -24.24 -10.55 22.43
C ASP A 179 -22.79 -10.10 22.47
N ASP A 180 -21.88 -10.90 21.91
CA ASP A 180 -20.47 -10.53 21.74
C ASP A 180 -20.32 -9.23 20.94
N LEU A 181 -21.13 -9.04 19.87
CA LEU A 181 -21.10 -7.85 19.03
C LEU A 181 -21.49 -6.60 19.84
N CYS A 182 -22.58 -6.67 20.60
CA CYS A 182 -23.03 -5.55 21.42
C CYS A 182 -21.95 -5.13 22.43
N GLU A 183 -21.41 -6.08 23.19
CA GLU A 183 -20.35 -5.82 24.19
C GLU A 183 -19.10 -5.24 23.54
N ALA A 184 -18.66 -5.83 22.41
CA ALA A 184 -17.44 -5.41 21.71
C ALA A 184 -17.59 -4.00 21.11
N VAL A 185 -18.78 -3.66 20.59
CA VAL A 185 -19.04 -2.32 20.04
C VAL A 185 -19.11 -1.28 21.14
N GLU A 186 -19.81 -1.55 22.26
CA GLU A 186 -19.84 -0.62 23.41
C GLU A 186 -18.42 -0.29 23.89
N MET A 187 -17.61 -1.33 24.08
CA MET A 187 -16.20 -1.14 24.47
C MET A 187 -15.43 -0.36 23.38
N GLY A 188 -15.61 -0.72 22.12
CA GLY A 188 -14.92 -0.07 21.00
C GLY A 188 -15.24 1.41 20.88
N LEU A 189 -16.51 1.78 21.03
CA LEU A 189 -16.96 3.18 21.03
C LEU A 189 -16.34 3.98 22.20
N SER A 190 -16.19 3.35 23.37
CA SER A 190 -15.62 4.00 24.55
C SER A 190 -14.13 4.34 24.40
N VAL A 191 -13.36 3.53 23.65
CA VAL A 191 -11.91 3.73 23.43
C VAL A 191 -11.61 4.47 22.12
N SER A 192 -12.57 4.63 21.24
CA SER A 192 -12.43 5.36 19.99
C SER A 192 -12.54 6.87 20.21
N PRO A 193 -11.52 7.68 19.88
CA PRO A 193 -11.60 9.14 19.99
C PRO A 193 -12.73 9.76 19.15
N SER A 194 -13.11 9.13 18.04
CA SER A 194 -14.23 9.55 17.19
C SER A 194 -15.57 8.94 17.57
N GLN A 195 -15.62 8.11 18.62
CA GLN A 195 -16.80 7.34 19.01
C GLN A 195 -17.38 6.54 17.83
N GLN A 196 -16.51 5.92 17.05
CA GLN A 196 -16.88 5.10 15.90
C GLN A 196 -16.11 3.78 15.89
N CYS A 197 -16.78 2.73 15.41
CA CYS A 197 -16.14 1.46 15.10
C CYS A 197 -16.36 1.10 13.63
N LEU A 198 -15.32 0.56 13.00
CA LEU A 198 -15.45 -0.14 11.73
C LEU A 198 -15.81 -1.60 12.05
N LEU A 199 -16.94 -2.05 11.56
CA LEU A 199 -17.33 -3.47 11.56
C LEU A 199 -16.97 -4.08 10.22
N GLU A 200 -16.51 -5.32 10.23
CA GLU A 200 -16.13 -6.02 9.02
C GLU A 200 -16.40 -7.52 9.15
N PHE A 201 -16.91 -8.15 8.08
CA PHE A 201 -16.96 -9.61 8.01
C PHE A 201 -15.56 -10.17 8.24
N SER A 202 -15.43 -11.09 9.18
CA SER A 202 -14.12 -11.65 9.53
C SER A 202 -13.69 -12.69 8.50
N THR A 203 -12.52 -12.49 7.93
CA THR A 203 -11.84 -13.48 7.07
C THR A 203 -10.98 -14.46 7.87
N TYR A 204 -11.14 -14.50 9.20
CA TYR A 204 -10.44 -15.45 10.06
C TYR A 204 -10.60 -16.89 9.54
N GLY A 205 -9.48 -17.59 9.40
CA GLY A 205 -9.45 -18.96 8.89
C GLY A 205 -9.46 -19.09 7.36
N PHE A 206 -9.52 -17.99 6.62
CA PHE A 206 -9.40 -18.01 5.15
C PHE A 206 -7.94 -18.23 4.75
N LYS A 207 -7.71 -18.77 3.56
CA LYS A 207 -6.39 -18.81 2.94
C LYS A 207 -5.92 -17.40 2.61
N GLU A 208 -4.65 -17.13 2.84
CA GLU A 208 -3.97 -15.90 2.46
C GLU A 208 -3.04 -16.17 1.28
N LEU A 209 -3.25 -15.44 0.21
CA LEU A 209 -2.55 -15.60 -1.06
C LEU A 209 -2.15 -14.22 -1.61
N ASP A 210 -0.87 -14.06 -1.95
CA ASP A 210 -0.36 -12.85 -2.58
C ASP A 210 0.06 -13.14 -4.02
N PHE A 211 -0.36 -12.29 -4.94
CA PHE A 211 0.05 -12.31 -6.34
C PHE A 211 0.79 -11.03 -6.67
N VAL A 212 2.08 -11.12 -6.95
CA VAL A 212 2.93 -9.97 -7.28
C VAL A 212 3.00 -9.82 -8.79
N VAL A 213 2.35 -8.80 -9.31
CA VAL A 213 2.28 -8.51 -10.75
C VAL A 213 2.96 -7.18 -11.05
N MET A 214 3.80 -7.17 -12.08
CA MET A 214 4.34 -5.96 -12.69
C MET A 214 3.68 -5.71 -14.04
N ARG A 215 3.43 -4.43 -14.35
CA ARG A 215 2.87 -3.99 -15.62
C ARG A 215 3.68 -2.83 -16.17
N ASP A 216 3.99 -2.87 -17.46
CA ASP A 216 4.63 -1.77 -18.16
C ASP A 216 3.61 -0.83 -18.86
N ARG A 217 4.13 0.17 -19.57
CA ARG A 217 3.29 1.16 -20.28
C ARG A 217 2.63 0.60 -21.55
N GLU A 218 3.18 -0.46 -22.10
CA GLU A 218 2.67 -1.16 -23.28
C GLU A 218 1.65 -2.25 -22.92
N ASP A 219 1.21 -2.30 -21.64
CA ASP A 219 0.28 -3.30 -21.09
C ASP A 219 0.85 -4.74 -21.06
N ASN A 220 2.17 -4.91 -21.11
CA ASN A 220 2.79 -6.18 -20.84
C ASN A 220 2.74 -6.48 -19.34
N HIS A 221 2.42 -7.71 -19.00
CA HIS A 221 2.28 -8.15 -17.62
C HIS A 221 3.29 -9.25 -17.30
N TYR A 222 3.89 -9.15 -16.14
CA TYR A 222 4.76 -10.17 -15.59
C TYR A 222 4.29 -10.55 -14.18
N LEU A 223 3.92 -11.83 -14.00
CA LEU A 223 3.65 -12.41 -12.69
C LEU A 223 5.01 -12.75 -12.05
N ALA A 224 5.46 -11.93 -11.13
CA ALA A 224 6.75 -12.09 -10.45
C ALA A 224 6.69 -13.21 -9.40
N ALA A 225 5.59 -13.31 -8.66
CA ALA A 225 5.41 -14.34 -7.63
C ALA A 225 3.93 -14.63 -7.38
N SER A 226 3.66 -15.86 -6.94
CA SER A 226 2.47 -16.27 -6.22
C SER A 226 2.91 -16.80 -4.86
N ILE A 227 2.40 -16.27 -3.79
CA ILE A 227 2.81 -16.59 -2.42
C ILE A 227 1.60 -17.11 -1.66
N GLU A 228 1.79 -18.14 -0.87
CA GLU A 228 0.75 -18.74 -0.03
C GLU A 228 1.24 -18.84 1.41
N SER A 229 0.49 -18.24 2.34
CA SER A 229 0.73 -18.40 3.77
C SER A 229 0.24 -19.76 4.24
N ILE A 230 1.03 -20.48 5.04
CA ILE A 230 0.64 -21.78 5.59
C ILE A 230 -0.48 -21.62 6.60
N ASP A 231 -0.31 -20.63 7.48
CA ASP A 231 -1.31 -20.34 8.49
C ASP A 231 -2.46 -19.54 7.87
N PRO A 232 -3.69 -19.90 8.20
CA PRO A 232 -4.86 -19.10 7.79
C PRO A 232 -4.82 -17.69 8.37
N VAL A 233 -5.53 -16.77 7.72
CA VAL A 233 -5.71 -15.39 8.18
C VAL A 233 -6.08 -15.35 9.67
N GLY A 234 -5.35 -14.56 10.44
CA GLY A 234 -5.61 -14.28 11.86
C GLY A 234 -4.92 -15.20 12.86
N ILE A 235 -4.19 -16.23 12.41
CA ILE A 235 -3.44 -17.14 13.31
C ILE A 235 -2.04 -16.56 13.58
N HIS A 236 -1.26 -16.29 12.57
CA HIS A 236 0.04 -15.63 12.65
C HIS A 236 0.13 -14.55 11.59
N SER A 237 0.10 -13.28 11.96
CA SER A 237 0.05 -12.18 10.98
C SER A 237 1.41 -11.66 10.53
N SER A 238 2.50 -12.00 11.24
CA SER A 238 3.83 -11.47 10.94
C SER A 238 4.94 -12.52 10.89
N ASP A 239 4.67 -13.74 11.30
CA ASP A 239 5.63 -14.84 11.43
C ASP A 239 5.14 -16.17 10.81
N SER A 240 4.12 -16.11 9.95
CA SER A 240 3.66 -17.26 9.19
C SER A 240 4.70 -17.71 8.17
N TYR A 241 4.88 -19.02 8.02
CA TYR A 241 5.64 -19.58 6.91
C TYR A 241 4.91 -19.36 5.59
N GLN A 242 5.67 -18.99 4.57
CA GLN A 242 5.15 -18.73 3.23
C GLN A 242 5.81 -19.62 2.20
N PHE A 243 5.03 -20.13 1.24
CA PHE A 243 5.53 -20.83 0.07
C PHE A 243 5.48 -19.95 -1.17
N MET A 244 6.53 -19.98 -1.93
CA MET A 244 6.62 -19.37 -3.26
C MET A 244 7.22 -20.39 -4.24
N PRO A 245 6.49 -20.84 -5.26
CA PRO A 245 5.12 -20.44 -5.62
C PRO A 245 4.06 -21.01 -4.67
N ALA A 246 2.81 -20.52 -4.76
CA ALA A 246 1.64 -21.08 -4.09
C ALA A 246 1.46 -22.56 -4.55
N ILE A 247 1.22 -23.48 -3.59
CA ILE A 247 1.28 -24.92 -3.83
C ILE A 247 -0.04 -25.65 -3.64
N THR A 248 -1.02 -25.05 -2.97
CA THR A 248 -2.31 -25.74 -2.69
C THR A 248 -3.45 -25.31 -3.62
N LEU A 249 -3.17 -24.46 -4.60
CA LEU A 249 -4.14 -24.03 -5.58
C LEU A 249 -4.29 -25.06 -6.72
N THR A 250 -5.53 -25.30 -7.13
CA THR A 250 -5.78 -25.94 -8.41
C THR A 250 -5.40 -25.01 -9.57
N ASP A 251 -5.14 -25.55 -10.76
CA ASP A 251 -4.83 -24.75 -11.95
C ASP A 251 -5.90 -23.69 -12.24
N ARG A 252 -7.17 -24.04 -12.04
CA ARG A 252 -8.29 -23.12 -12.24
C ARG A 252 -8.27 -21.95 -11.24
N GLU A 253 -8.04 -22.22 -9.97
CA GLU A 253 -7.94 -21.20 -8.94
C GLU A 253 -6.75 -20.29 -9.20
N PHE A 254 -5.59 -20.86 -9.53
CA PHE A 254 -4.40 -20.11 -9.87
C PHE A 254 -4.65 -19.17 -11.05
N GLN A 255 -5.25 -19.66 -12.16
CA GLN A 255 -5.52 -18.81 -13.32
C GLN A 255 -6.53 -17.70 -13.00
N ASN A 256 -7.58 -17.99 -12.24
CA ASN A 256 -8.56 -16.97 -11.83
C ASN A 256 -7.91 -15.86 -11.00
N LEU A 257 -7.06 -16.21 -10.04
CA LEU A 257 -6.36 -15.24 -9.19
C LEU A 257 -5.32 -14.45 -9.98
N ARG A 258 -4.59 -15.11 -10.89
CA ARG A 258 -3.66 -14.45 -11.80
C ARG A 258 -4.37 -13.42 -12.69
N GLU A 259 -5.49 -13.79 -13.29
CA GLU A 259 -6.29 -12.90 -14.14
C GLU A 259 -6.84 -11.72 -13.32
N ALA A 260 -7.30 -11.96 -12.10
CA ALA A 260 -7.74 -10.91 -11.20
C ALA A 260 -6.60 -9.93 -10.87
N ALA A 261 -5.41 -10.44 -10.52
CA ALA A 261 -4.24 -9.61 -10.23
C ALA A 261 -3.81 -8.77 -11.45
N ILE A 262 -3.81 -9.35 -12.65
CA ILE A 262 -3.53 -8.64 -13.90
C ILE A 262 -4.60 -7.57 -14.16
N HIS A 263 -5.88 -7.90 -14.00
CA HIS A 263 -6.97 -6.95 -14.18
C HIS A 263 -6.85 -5.76 -13.22
N ILE A 264 -6.62 -6.01 -11.93
CA ILE A 264 -6.42 -4.96 -10.91
C ILE A 264 -5.19 -4.09 -11.24
N SER A 265 -4.12 -4.67 -11.79
CA SER A 265 -2.90 -3.92 -12.12
C SER A 265 -3.10 -2.85 -13.19
N ARG A 266 -4.23 -2.87 -13.91
CA ARG A 266 -4.57 -1.86 -14.93
C ARG A 266 -5.13 -0.56 -14.33
N TYR A 267 -5.58 -0.61 -13.10
CA TYR A 267 -6.17 0.52 -12.37
C TYR A 267 -5.19 1.16 -11.38
#